data_769ce22de6de8ac0c13c81231b200027
#
_entry.id   769ce22de6de8ac0c13c81231b200027
#
_cell.length_a   1.000
_cell.length_b   1.000
_cell.length_c   1.000
_cell.angle_alpha   90.00
_cell.angle_beta   90.00
_cell.angle_gamma   90.00
#
_symmetry.space_group_name_H-M   'P 1'
#
loop_
_entity.id
_entity.type
_entity.pdbx_description
1 polymer ?
#
loop_
_entity_poly.entity_id
_entity_poly.type
_entity_poly.pdbx_seq_one_letter_code
_entity_poly.pdbx_strand_id
1 'polypeptide(L)'
;MKPQSAKAKGRKLQQWVRDLILEAWSDLEEDDVRSTSMGAGGEDVQLSPAARRHFPYSVECKSVEKLNVWGAYEQAAANSGKHEPLLVMKKNRKKPLVVLDAEAFMELVKRAEQ
;
A
#
# COMPACT_ATOMS: atom_id res chain seq x y z
N MET A 1 -16.30 -24.80 3.09
CA MET A 1 -15.52 -23.69 3.69
C MET A 1 -16.15 -22.37 3.27
N LYS A 2 -16.39 -21.50 4.24
CA LYS A 2 -16.90 -20.17 3.91
C LYS A 2 -15.79 -19.33 3.30
N PRO A 3 -16.07 -18.55 2.24
CA PRO A 3 -15.06 -17.63 1.71
C PRO A 3 -14.72 -16.55 2.74
N GLN A 4 -13.50 -16.09 2.70
CA GLN A 4 -13.05 -14.99 3.53
C GLN A 4 -13.84 -13.73 3.18
N SER A 5 -14.21 -12.94 4.18
CA SER A 5 -14.92 -11.67 3.94
C SER A 5 -13.99 -10.68 3.24
N ALA A 6 -14.59 -9.72 2.52
CA ALA A 6 -13.83 -8.67 1.86
C ALA A 6 -12.98 -7.88 2.87
N LYS A 7 -13.52 -7.61 4.05
CA LYS A 7 -12.79 -6.90 5.12
C LYS A 7 -11.57 -7.69 5.58
N ALA A 8 -11.71 -9.01 5.76
CA ALA A 8 -10.61 -9.86 6.20
C ALA A 8 -9.49 -9.90 5.15
N LYS A 9 -9.85 -10.01 3.88
CA LYS A 9 -8.87 -10.00 2.78
C LYS A 9 -8.13 -8.67 2.71
N GLY A 10 -8.84 -7.56 2.84
CA GLY A 10 -8.23 -6.24 2.83
C GLY A 10 -7.26 -6.05 3.99
N ARG A 11 -7.66 -6.47 5.19
CA ARG A 11 -6.81 -6.38 6.38
C ARG A 11 -5.53 -7.22 6.21
N LYS A 12 -5.66 -8.42 5.68
CA LYS A 12 -4.49 -9.27 5.42
C LYS A 12 -3.51 -8.61 4.47
N LEU A 13 -4.01 -7.99 3.41
CA LEU A 13 -3.15 -7.32 2.44
C LEU A 13 -2.44 -6.13 3.08
N GLN A 14 -3.14 -5.32 3.87
CA GLN A 14 -2.53 -4.20 4.60
C GLN A 14 -1.43 -4.68 5.54
N GLN A 15 -1.69 -5.75 6.29
CA GLN A 15 -0.70 -6.32 7.21
C GLN A 15 0.50 -6.88 6.46
N TRP A 16 0.29 -7.48 5.30
CA TRP A 16 1.35 -7.99 4.47
C TRP A 16 2.27 -6.86 3.98
N VAL A 17 1.70 -5.74 3.55
CA VAL A 17 2.48 -4.56 3.13
C VAL A 17 3.27 -4.00 4.33
N ARG A 18 2.62 -3.87 5.48
CA ARG A 18 3.27 -3.43 6.71
C ARG A 18 4.49 -4.28 7.02
N ASP A 19 4.31 -5.60 6.98
CA ASP A 19 5.40 -6.54 7.30
C ASP A 19 6.56 -6.42 6.31
N LEU A 20 6.27 -6.23 5.03
CA LEU A 20 7.31 -6.03 4.03
C LEU A 20 8.16 -4.78 4.32
N ILE A 21 7.51 -3.69 4.71
CA ILE A 21 8.22 -2.44 5.02
C ILE A 21 9.10 -2.64 6.25
N LEU A 22 8.55 -3.26 7.29
CA LEU A 22 9.31 -3.52 8.52
C LEU A 22 10.52 -4.46 8.28
N GLU A 23 10.36 -5.44 7.41
CA GLU A 23 11.46 -6.34 7.04
C GLU A 23 12.52 -5.63 6.21
N ALA A 24 12.10 -4.70 5.36
CA ALA A 24 13.03 -4.01 4.45
C ALA A 24 13.97 -3.06 5.20
N TRP A 25 13.51 -2.44 6.28
CA TRP A 25 14.28 -1.44 7.02
C TRP A 25 14.31 -1.78 8.50
N SER A 26 15.41 -2.37 8.94
CA SER A 26 15.56 -2.90 10.30
C SER A 26 15.59 -1.84 11.40
N ASP A 27 15.78 -0.58 11.02
CA ASP A 27 15.74 0.55 11.97
C ASP A 27 14.32 0.94 12.35
N LEU A 28 13.30 0.44 11.63
CA LEU A 28 11.90 0.75 11.93
C LEU A 28 11.33 -0.20 12.97
N GLU A 29 10.52 0.36 13.85
CA GLU A 29 9.78 -0.39 14.87
C GLU A 29 8.33 -0.56 14.43
N GLU A 30 7.60 -1.45 15.09
CA GLU A 30 6.20 -1.73 14.75
C GLU A 30 5.33 -0.48 14.74
N ASP A 31 5.58 0.45 15.66
CA ASP A 31 4.80 1.69 15.73
C ASP A 31 5.06 2.63 14.55
N ASP A 32 6.15 2.42 13.82
CA ASP A 32 6.46 3.24 12.64
C ASP A 32 5.58 2.91 11.44
N VAL A 33 5.02 1.70 11.41
CA VAL A 33 4.21 1.23 10.27
C VAL A 33 2.97 0.51 10.81
N ARG A 34 1.79 1.09 10.58
CA ARG A 34 0.54 0.53 11.10
C ARG A 34 -0.49 0.36 10.00
N SER A 35 -1.18 -0.78 10.01
CA SER A 35 -2.35 -0.93 9.15
C SER A 35 -3.52 -0.19 9.79
N THR A 36 -4.31 0.53 8.98
CA THR A 36 -5.47 1.26 9.49
C THR A 36 -6.66 0.33 9.68
N SER A 37 -7.60 0.76 10.53
CA SER A 37 -8.87 0.06 10.66
C SER A 37 -9.67 0.18 9.36
N MET A 38 -10.34 -0.89 8.99
CA MET A 38 -11.20 -0.89 7.81
C MET A 38 -12.30 0.16 7.98
N GLY A 39 -12.50 0.95 6.95
CA GLY A 39 -13.49 2.02 6.95
C GLY A 39 -12.98 3.36 7.44
N ALA A 40 -11.76 3.42 7.99
CA ALA A 40 -11.14 4.69 8.34
C ALA A 40 -10.75 5.45 7.06
N GLY A 41 -10.84 6.77 7.08
CA GLY A 41 -10.39 7.58 5.96
C GLY A 41 -8.87 7.66 5.88
N GLY A 42 -8.36 8.10 4.74
CA GLY A 42 -6.93 8.26 4.52
C GLY A 42 -6.25 7.01 3.99
N GLU A 43 -4.95 6.94 4.17
CA GLU A 43 -4.15 5.81 3.65
C GLU A 43 -4.36 4.53 4.46
N ASP A 44 -4.23 3.40 3.79
CA ASP A 44 -4.46 2.08 4.41
C ASP A 44 -3.30 1.64 5.29
N VAL A 45 -2.11 2.14 5.04
CA VAL A 45 -0.92 1.87 5.85
C VAL A 45 -0.36 3.21 6.32
N GLN A 46 -0.38 3.42 7.63
CA GLN A 46 0.10 4.67 8.23
C GLN A 46 1.59 4.58 8.52
N LEU A 47 2.33 5.59 8.12
CA LEU A 47 3.78 5.62 8.25
C LEU A 47 4.20 6.79 9.13
N SER A 48 5.12 6.52 10.06
CA SER A 48 5.77 7.56 10.85
C SER A 48 6.69 8.40 9.95
N PRO A 49 7.16 9.56 10.42
CA PRO A 49 8.18 10.31 9.66
C PRO A 49 9.42 9.49 9.34
N ALA A 50 9.86 8.63 10.27
CA ALA A 50 11.02 7.76 10.03
C ALA A 50 10.75 6.77 8.89
N ALA A 51 9.58 6.12 8.92
CA ALA A 51 9.19 5.18 7.86
C ALA A 51 9.00 5.90 6.52
N ARG A 52 8.44 7.09 6.55
CA ARG A 52 8.19 7.89 5.35
C ARG A 52 9.49 8.30 4.64
N ARG A 53 10.57 8.47 5.38
CA ARG A 53 11.88 8.75 4.79
C ARG A 53 12.39 7.58 3.94
N HIS A 54 12.09 6.35 4.36
CA HIS A 54 12.44 5.15 3.59
C HIS A 54 11.42 4.88 2.48
N PHE A 55 10.14 5.07 2.77
CA PHE A 55 9.04 4.67 1.90
C PHE A 55 8.05 5.83 1.74
N PRO A 56 8.32 6.75 0.81
CA PRO A 56 7.57 8.01 0.70
C PRO A 56 6.27 7.88 -0.10
N TYR A 57 5.53 6.82 0.10
CA TYR A 57 4.31 6.54 -0.63
C TYR A 57 3.10 6.47 0.29
N SER A 58 1.94 6.83 -0.27
CA SER A 58 0.66 6.66 0.40
C SER A 58 0.02 5.39 -0.15
N VAL A 59 -0.19 4.40 0.71
CA VAL A 59 -0.62 3.06 0.29
C VAL A 59 -2.13 2.92 0.35
N GLU A 60 -2.70 2.42 -0.75
CA GLU A 60 -4.08 1.97 -0.85
C GLU A 60 -4.06 0.49 -1.18
N CYS A 61 -4.79 -0.33 -0.43
CA CYS A 61 -4.82 -1.78 -0.64
C CYS A 61 -6.19 -2.23 -1.12
N LYS A 62 -6.23 -3.03 -2.17
CA LYS A 62 -7.45 -3.60 -2.71
C LYS A 62 -7.26 -5.11 -2.94
N SER A 63 -8.03 -5.90 -2.22
CA SER A 63 -8.00 -7.37 -2.35
C SER A 63 -9.39 -7.84 -2.80
N VAL A 64 -9.63 -7.78 -4.11
CA VAL A 64 -10.92 -8.14 -4.73
C VAL A 64 -10.68 -8.86 -6.05
N GLU A 65 -11.66 -9.69 -6.47
CA GLU A 65 -11.51 -10.52 -7.67
C GLU A 65 -11.60 -9.73 -8.96
N LYS A 66 -12.49 -8.74 -9.03
CA LYS A 66 -12.65 -7.88 -10.21
C LYS A 66 -12.44 -6.45 -9.78
N LEU A 67 -11.28 -5.91 -10.06
CA LEU A 67 -10.92 -4.57 -9.65
C LEU A 67 -10.94 -3.61 -10.82
N ASN A 68 -11.67 -2.51 -10.66
CA ASN A 68 -11.50 -1.36 -11.53
C ASN A 68 -10.20 -0.66 -11.11
N VAL A 69 -9.10 -0.98 -11.80
CA VAL A 69 -7.78 -0.50 -11.42
C VAL A 69 -7.68 1.02 -11.48
N TRP A 70 -8.22 1.63 -12.54
CA TRP A 70 -8.20 3.09 -12.68
C TRP A 70 -8.97 3.78 -11.56
N GLY A 71 -10.17 3.29 -11.24
CA GLY A 71 -10.95 3.82 -10.14
C GLY A 71 -10.27 3.65 -8.79
N ALA A 72 -9.64 2.50 -8.57
CA ALA A 72 -8.90 2.24 -7.34
C ALA A 72 -7.68 3.17 -7.21
N TYR A 73 -6.98 3.42 -8.31
CA TYR A 73 -5.84 4.34 -8.29
C TYR A 73 -6.29 5.78 -8.02
N GLU A 74 -7.42 6.19 -8.61
CA GLU A 74 -8.00 7.51 -8.34
C GLU A 74 -8.34 7.67 -6.85
N GLN A 75 -8.84 6.60 -6.22
CA GLN A 75 -9.12 6.61 -4.79
C GLN A 75 -7.82 6.74 -3.98
N ALA A 76 -6.78 6.01 -4.39
CA ALA A 76 -5.47 6.12 -3.77
C ALA A 76 -4.94 7.56 -3.84
N ALA A 77 -5.08 8.19 -5.01
CA ALA A 77 -4.65 9.57 -5.21
C ALA A 77 -5.46 10.55 -4.35
N ALA A 78 -6.77 10.33 -4.23
CA ALA A 78 -7.63 11.17 -3.40
C ALA A 78 -7.24 11.11 -1.92
N ASN A 79 -6.72 9.98 -1.46
CA ASN A 79 -6.34 9.75 -0.07
C ASN A 79 -4.87 10.02 0.22
N SER A 80 -4.08 10.39 -0.79
CA SER A 80 -2.62 10.46 -0.65
C SER A 80 -2.09 11.77 -0.07
N GLY A 81 -2.92 12.83 -0.05
CA GLY A 81 -2.44 14.14 0.35
C GLY A 81 -1.28 14.58 -0.54
N LYS A 82 -0.16 14.93 0.08
CA LYS A 82 1.04 15.38 -0.64
C LYS A 82 2.00 14.24 -1.03
N HIS A 83 1.66 13.01 -0.68
CA HIS A 83 2.53 11.85 -0.95
C HIS A 83 2.13 11.16 -2.24
N GLU A 84 3.07 10.44 -2.84
CA GLU A 84 2.83 9.70 -4.06
C GLU A 84 1.90 8.52 -3.79
N PRO A 85 0.76 8.39 -4.47
CA PRO A 85 -0.12 7.25 -4.26
C PRO A 85 0.48 5.96 -4.79
N LEU A 86 0.29 4.88 -4.06
CA LEU A 86 0.72 3.55 -4.44
C LEU A 86 -0.44 2.59 -4.20
N LEU A 87 -0.96 1.99 -5.26
CA LEU A 87 -2.03 1.00 -5.14
C LEU A 87 -1.40 -0.38 -5.07
N VAL A 88 -1.71 -1.11 -4.00
CA VAL A 88 -1.36 -2.53 -3.88
C VAL A 88 -2.63 -3.33 -4.11
N MET A 89 -2.63 -4.16 -5.13
CA MET A 89 -3.81 -4.92 -5.49
C MET A 89 -3.54 -6.41 -5.48
N LYS A 90 -4.55 -7.17 -5.13
CA LYS A 90 -4.48 -8.63 -5.05
C LYS A 90 -5.84 -9.24 -5.36
N LYS A 91 -5.83 -10.41 -5.97
CA LYS A 91 -7.00 -11.28 -6.04
C LYS A 91 -6.60 -12.69 -5.59
N ASN A 92 -7.60 -13.55 -5.37
CA ASN A 92 -7.35 -14.91 -4.87
C ASN A 92 -6.35 -15.65 -5.75
N ARG A 93 -5.41 -16.33 -5.11
CA ARG A 93 -4.40 -17.17 -5.76
C ARG A 93 -3.40 -16.42 -6.64
N LYS A 94 -3.35 -15.09 -6.55
CA LYS A 94 -2.42 -14.26 -7.30
C LYS A 94 -1.52 -13.51 -6.33
N LYS A 95 -0.29 -13.24 -6.77
CA LYS A 95 0.63 -12.41 -5.99
C LYS A 95 0.16 -10.97 -5.98
N PRO A 96 0.40 -10.25 -4.88
CA PRO A 96 0.12 -8.81 -4.88
C PRO A 96 0.95 -8.09 -5.92
N LEU A 97 0.33 -7.11 -6.56
CA LEU A 97 0.99 -6.24 -7.53
C LEU A 97 0.85 -4.79 -7.07
N VAL A 98 1.75 -3.93 -7.51
CA VAL A 98 1.61 -2.50 -7.25
C VAL A 98 1.32 -1.76 -8.54
N VAL A 99 0.54 -0.69 -8.43
CA VAL A 99 0.27 0.24 -9.51
C VAL A 99 0.82 1.59 -9.07
N LEU A 100 1.68 2.15 -9.88
CA LEU A 100 2.36 3.40 -9.61
C LEU A 100 2.29 4.25 -10.86
N ASP A 101 2.17 5.58 -10.67
CA ASP A 101 2.26 6.52 -11.79
C ASP A 101 3.55 6.26 -12.58
N ALA A 102 3.45 6.27 -13.91
CA ALA A 102 4.58 5.91 -14.76
C ALA A 102 5.77 6.86 -14.58
N GLU A 103 5.50 8.16 -14.45
CA GLU A 103 6.57 9.14 -14.24
C GLU A 103 7.21 8.95 -12.86
N ALA A 104 6.39 8.68 -11.84
CA ALA A 104 6.90 8.39 -10.50
C ALA A 104 7.79 7.15 -10.50
N PHE A 105 7.39 6.13 -11.26
CA PHE A 105 8.20 4.92 -11.40
C PHE A 105 9.56 5.23 -12.03
N MET A 106 9.57 6.05 -13.09
CA MET A 106 10.83 6.43 -13.75
C MET A 106 11.74 7.21 -12.79
N GLU A 107 11.17 8.09 -11.99
CA GLU A 107 11.96 8.81 -10.97
C GLU A 107 12.56 7.87 -9.94
N LEU A 108 11.79 6.85 -9.54
CA LEU A 108 12.29 5.83 -8.61
C LEU A 108 13.47 5.07 -9.22
N VAL A 109 13.38 4.67 -10.49
CA VAL A 109 14.46 3.97 -11.19
C VAL A 109 15.72 4.85 -11.27
N LYS A 110 15.55 6.15 -11.58
CA LYS A 110 16.66 7.09 -11.64
C LYS A 110 17.37 7.21 -10.30
N ARG A 111 16.61 7.27 -9.21
CA ARG A 111 17.20 7.35 -7.86
C ARG A 111 17.94 6.07 -7.49
N ALA A 112 17.46 4.93 -7.97
CA ALA A 112 18.11 3.64 -7.68
C ALA A 112 19.50 3.52 -8.35
N GLU A 113 19.74 4.30 -9.38
CA GLU A 113 21.04 4.32 -10.07
C GLU A 113 22.10 5.18 -9.37
N GLN A 114 21.70 6.00 -8.42
CA GLN A 114 22.60 6.91 -7.71
C GLN A 114 23.33 6.24 -6.57
#